data_0d7d8da95d1284a48383837d853001a1
#
_entry.id   0d7d8da95d1284a48383837d853001a1
#
_cell.length_a   1.000
_cell.length_b   1.000
_cell.length_c   1.000
_cell.angle_alpha   90.00
_cell.angle_beta   90.00
_cell.angle_gamma   90.00
#
_symmetry.space_group_name_H-M   'P 1'
#
loop_
_entity.id
_entity.type
_entity.pdbx_description
1 polymer ?
#
loop_
_entity_poly.entity_id
_entity_poly.type
_entity_poly.pdbx_seq_one_letter_code
_entity_poly.pdbx_strand_id
1 'polypeptide(L)'
;FKFEQDIVFNPKNEKSYLYLAKIFNKQKNDELEEQNLNTVIMLDPQNEEAILLLALLKIKKSDYSESEKLIDTFKKVCKVSCMRETEVRKKLEDLQPK
;
A
#
# COMPACT_ATOMS: atom_id res chain seq x y z
N PHE A 1 10.55 -8.63 -19.85
CA PHE A 1 10.45 -8.67 -18.41
C PHE A 1 9.60 -9.85 -17.99
N LYS A 2 10.16 -10.72 -17.18
CA LYS A 2 9.55 -12.03 -16.93
C LYS A 2 8.18 -11.95 -16.27
N PHE A 3 7.97 -10.98 -15.45
CA PHE A 3 6.70 -10.76 -14.78
C PHE A 3 5.57 -10.56 -15.80
N GLU A 4 5.82 -9.85 -16.88
CA GLU A 4 4.82 -9.61 -17.92
C GLU A 4 4.43 -10.88 -18.67
N GLN A 5 5.33 -11.86 -18.70
CA GLN A 5 5.06 -13.15 -19.33
C GLN A 5 4.27 -14.08 -18.43
N ASP A 6 4.45 -13.96 -17.12
CA ASP A 6 3.86 -14.87 -16.16
C ASP A 6 2.49 -14.42 -15.64
N ILE A 7 2.19 -13.13 -15.77
CA ILE A 7 0.95 -12.56 -15.26
C ILE A 7 0.17 -11.89 -16.37
N VAL A 8 -1.04 -12.38 -16.60
CA VAL A 8 -1.95 -11.73 -17.54
C VAL A 8 -2.58 -10.53 -16.85
N PHE A 9 -2.29 -9.34 -17.37
CA PHE A 9 -2.86 -8.12 -16.81
C PHE A 9 -4.36 -8.10 -17.02
N ASN A 10 -5.12 -7.98 -15.94
CA ASN A 10 -6.57 -7.86 -15.99
C ASN A 10 -6.96 -6.55 -15.31
N PRO A 11 -7.47 -5.55 -16.08
CA PRO A 11 -7.81 -4.25 -15.51
C PRO A 11 -8.91 -4.27 -14.46
N LYS A 12 -9.60 -5.39 -14.30
CA LYS A 12 -10.61 -5.56 -13.25
C LYS A 12 -10.10 -6.36 -12.06
N ASN A 13 -8.84 -6.80 -12.11
CA ASN A 13 -8.26 -7.63 -11.06
C ASN A 13 -7.27 -6.80 -10.24
N GLU A 14 -7.63 -6.54 -8.98
CA GLU A 14 -6.80 -5.77 -8.06
C GLU A 14 -5.42 -6.37 -7.86
N LYS A 15 -5.29 -7.69 -8.00
CA LYS A 15 -3.99 -8.36 -7.83
C LYS A 15 -2.98 -7.94 -8.89
N SER A 16 -3.43 -7.65 -10.11
CA SER A 16 -2.54 -7.16 -11.17
C SER A 16 -1.93 -5.82 -10.78
N TYR A 17 -2.75 -4.91 -10.27
CA TYR A 17 -2.27 -3.60 -9.85
C TYR A 17 -1.40 -3.67 -8.60
N LEU A 18 -1.73 -4.57 -7.68
CA LEU A 18 -0.90 -4.76 -6.48
C LEU A 18 0.49 -5.25 -6.87
N TYR A 19 0.57 -6.16 -7.82
CA TYR A 19 1.83 -6.66 -8.32
C TYR A 19 2.65 -5.55 -8.96
N LEU A 20 2.01 -4.72 -9.80
CA LEU A 20 2.67 -3.57 -10.40
C LEU A 20 3.19 -2.59 -9.35
N ALA A 21 2.39 -2.33 -8.32
CA ALA A 21 2.80 -1.44 -7.24
C ALA A 21 4.07 -1.94 -6.57
N LYS A 22 4.16 -3.25 -6.33
CA LYS A 22 5.36 -3.83 -5.71
C LYS A 22 6.59 -3.68 -6.59
N ILE A 23 6.41 -3.81 -7.90
CA ILE A 23 7.51 -3.62 -8.85
C ILE A 23 7.98 -2.16 -8.84
N PHE A 24 7.04 -1.22 -8.88
CA PHE A 24 7.39 0.20 -8.83
C PHE A 24 8.04 0.58 -7.50
N ASN A 25 7.66 -0.08 -6.41
CA ASN A 25 8.34 0.11 -5.13
C ASN A 25 9.83 -0.26 -5.24
N LYS A 26 10.13 -1.39 -5.86
CA LYS A 26 11.51 -1.81 -6.06
C LYS A 26 12.28 -0.87 -6.97
N GLN A 27 11.59 -0.27 -7.93
CA GLN A 27 12.19 0.70 -8.84
C GLN A 27 12.26 2.11 -8.24
N LYS A 28 11.76 2.29 -7.03
CA LYS A 28 11.71 3.57 -6.34
C LYS A 28 10.91 4.62 -7.12
N ASN A 29 9.88 4.16 -7.83
CA ASN A 29 8.97 5.04 -8.56
C ASN A 29 7.72 5.26 -7.72
N ASP A 30 7.78 6.23 -6.81
CA ASP A 30 6.74 6.46 -5.82
C ASP A 30 5.41 6.87 -6.45
N GLU A 31 5.44 7.63 -7.53
CA GLU A 31 4.21 8.08 -8.18
C GLU A 31 3.42 6.93 -8.79
N LEU A 32 4.10 6.06 -9.52
CA LEU A 32 3.43 4.91 -10.13
C LEU A 32 3.03 3.88 -9.09
N GLU A 33 3.84 3.73 -8.04
CA GLU A 33 3.46 2.87 -6.93
C GLU A 33 2.16 3.36 -6.30
N GLU A 34 2.07 4.66 -6.01
CA GLU A 34 0.88 5.24 -5.40
C GLU A 34 -0.35 5.09 -6.29
N GLN A 35 -0.21 5.37 -7.58
CA GLN A 35 -1.33 5.24 -8.51
C GLN A 35 -1.88 3.82 -8.54
N ASN A 36 -1.00 2.82 -8.56
CA ASN A 36 -1.43 1.44 -8.61
C ASN A 36 -2.04 0.99 -7.28
N LEU A 37 -1.49 1.44 -6.15
CA LEU A 37 -2.08 1.13 -4.85
C LEU A 37 -3.47 1.76 -4.71
N ASN A 38 -3.66 2.99 -5.17
CA ASN A 38 -4.96 3.62 -5.16
C ASN A 38 -5.96 2.85 -6.02
N THR A 39 -5.52 2.33 -7.16
CA THR A 39 -6.38 1.51 -8.01
C THR A 39 -6.79 0.22 -7.31
N VAL A 40 -5.85 -0.44 -6.62
CA VAL A 40 -6.18 -1.65 -5.84
C VAL A 40 -7.27 -1.34 -4.82
N ILE A 41 -7.10 -0.25 -4.08
CA ILE A 41 -8.05 0.12 -3.01
C ILE A 41 -9.41 0.49 -3.61
N MET A 42 -9.42 1.10 -4.80
CA MET A 42 -10.67 1.41 -5.49
C MET A 42 -11.41 0.13 -5.89
N LEU A 43 -10.69 -0.88 -6.37
CA LEU A 43 -11.27 -2.15 -6.78
C LEU A 43 -11.62 -3.05 -5.60
N ASP A 44 -10.83 -2.99 -4.54
CA ASP A 44 -11.02 -3.78 -3.33
C ASP A 44 -10.65 -2.95 -2.10
N PRO A 45 -11.61 -2.20 -1.53
CA PRO A 45 -11.34 -1.34 -0.38
C PRO A 45 -10.88 -2.07 0.88
N GLN A 46 -11.01 -3.38 0.92
CA GLN A 46 -10.60 -4.18 2.07
C GLN A 46 -9.29 -4.92 1.84
N ASN A 47 -8.55 -4.58 0.79
CA ASN A 47 -7.26 -5.21 0.53
C ASN A 47 -6.24 -4.74 1.56
N GLU A 48 -5.94 -5.59 2.52
CA GLU A 48 -5.07 -5.26 3.65
C GLU A 48 -3.68 -4.85 3.20
N GLU A 49 -3.12 -5.59 2.26
CA GLU A 49 -1.75 -5.35 1.81
C GLU A 49 -1.63 -4.00 1.11
N ALA A 50 -2.58 -3.66 0.26
CA ALA A 50 -2.56 -2.39 -0.46
C ALA A 50 -2.66 -1.21 0.49
N ILE A 51 -3.56 -1.29 1.48
CA ILE A 51 -3.74 -0.24 2.47
C ILE A 51 -2.44 -0.04 3.24
N LEU A 52 -1.83 -1.12 3.68
CA LEU A 52 -0.61 -1.07 4.45
C LEU A 52 0.56 -0.51 3.64
N LEU A 53 0.71 -0.97 2.40
CA LEU A 53 1.77 -0.47 1.52
C LEU A 53 1.60 1.02 1.23
N LEU A 54 0.36 1.46 1.02
CA LEU A 54 0.11 2.88 0.79
C LEU A 54 0.41 3.70 2.04
N ALA A 55 0.07 3.18 3.23
CA ALA A 55 0.42 3.86 4.48
C ALA A 55 1.93 4.03 4.61
N LEU A 56 2.70 2.97 4.30
CA LEU A 56 4.17 3.05 4.33
C LEU A 56 4.70 4.06 3.32
N LEU A 57 4.11 4.09 2.13
CA LEU A 57 4.52 5.05 1.11
C LEU A 57 4.24 6.49 1.55
N LYS A 58 3.10 6.73 2.19
CA LYS A 58 2.75 8.06 2.70
C LYS A 58 3.71 8.49 3.80
N ILE A 59 4.15 7.56 4.66
CA ILE A 59 5.18 7.85 5.67
C ILE A 59 6.48 8.27 4.97
N LYS A 60 6.88 7.54 3.94
CA LYS A 60 8.08 7.85 3.18
C LYS A 60 8.02 9.24 2.55
N LYS A 61 6.83 9.65 2.10
CA LYS A 61 6.61 10.97 1.50
C LYS A 61 6.33 12.05 2.55
N SER A 62 6.42 11.73 3.82
CA SER A 62 6.16 12.62 4.95
C SER A 62 4.71 13.11 5.03
N ASP A 63 3.80 12.39 4.41
CA ASP A 63 2.36 12.66 4.50
C ASP A 63 1.77 11.88 5.66
N TYR A 64 2.08 12.33 6.87
CA TYR A 64 1.76 11.58 8.08
C TYR A 64 0.26 11.57 8.38
N SER A 65 -0.43 12.62 8.04
CA SER A 65 -1.88 12.71 8.23
C SER A 65 -2.61 11.64 7.43
N GLU A 66 -2.25 11.50 6.16
CA GLU A 66 -2.86 10.50 5.29
C GLU A 66 -2.46 9.09 5.70
N SER A 67 -1.21 8.92 6.13
CA SER A 67 -0.74 7.63 6.62
C SER A 67 -1.54 7.18 7.83
N GLU A 68 -1.81 8.10 8.76
CA GLU A 68 -2.59 7.78 9.96
C GLU A 68 -4.00 7.31 9.60
N LYS A 69 -4.64 7.98 8.65
CA LYS A 69 -5.97 7.56 8.18
C LYS A 69 -5.94 6.16 7.58
N LEU A 70 -4.90 5.86 6.81
CA LEU A 70 -4.76 4.54 6.20
C LEU A 70 -4.54 3.46 7.24
N ILE A 71 -3.74 3.75 8.27
CA ILE A 71 -3.51 2.80 9.36
C ILE A 71 -4.82 2.54 10.12
N ASP A 72 -5.62 3.58 10.36
CA ASP A 72 -6.92 3.40 11.00
C ASP A 72 -7.85 2.55 10.15
N THR A 73 -7.84 2.75 8.84
CA THR A 73 -8.62 1.92 7.91
C THR A 73 -8.13 0.47 7.95
N PHE A 74 -6.82 0.27 7.94
CA PHE A 74 -6.24 -1.06 8.03
C PHE A 74 -6.72 -1.79 9.28
N LYS A 75 -6.71 -1.09 10.41
CA LYS A 75 -7.15 -1.67 11.69
C LYS A 75 -8.59 -2.17 11.60
N LYS A 76 -9.44 -1.46 10.87
CA LYS A 76 -10.85 -1.83 10.73
C LYS A 76 -11.06 -3.03 9.81
N VAL A 77 -10.24 -3.17 8.77
CA VAL A 77 -10.47 -4.20 7.76
C VAL A 77 -9.58 -5.42 7.89
N CYS A 78 -8.51 -5.34 8.68
CA CYS A 78 -7.55 -6.43 8.77
C CYS A 78 -8.18 -7.70 9.36
N LYS A 79 -7.77 -8.84 8.81
CA LYS A 79 -8.23 -10.16 9.28
C LYS A 79 -7.05 -11.08 9.58
N VAL A 80 -5.97 -10.94 8.83
CA VAL A 80 -4.82 -11.83 8.90
C VAL A 80 -3.57 -11.11 9.40
N SER A 81 -3.33 -9.90 8.91
CA SER A 81 -2.09 -9.17 9.15
C SER A 81 -2.23 -8.07 10.19
N CYS A 82 -3.19 -8.20 11.12
CA CYS A 82 -3.50 -7.13 12.07
C CYS A 82 -2.31 -6.73 12.95
N MET A 83 -1.39 -7.64 13.20
CA MET A 83 -0.19 -7.34 13.99
C MET A 83 0.70 -6.30 13.31
N ARG A 84 0.63 -6.19 11.99
CA ARG A 84 1.44 -5.22 11.26
C ARG A 84 1.00 -3.78 11.51
N GLU A 85 -0.23 -3.58 11.98
CA GLU A 85 -0.72 -2.23 12.32
C GLU A 85 0.19 -1.59 13.37
N THR A 86 0.55 -2.34 14.41
CA THR A 86 1.43 -1.84 15.46
C THR A 86 2.80 -1.44 14.91
N GLU A 87 3.37 -2.27 14.03
CA GLU A 87 4.67 -1.99 13.44
C GLU A 87 4.66 -0.72 12.60
N VAL A 88 3.64 -0.56 11.77
CA VAL A 88 3.54 0.60 10.88
C VAL A 88 3.25 1.86 11.69
N ARG A 89 2.40 1.76 12.71
CA ARG A 89 2.07 2.90 13.57
C ARG A 89 3.30 3.37 14.35
N LYS A 90 4.12 2.44 14.81
CA LYS A 90 5.37 2.79 15.47
C LYS A 90 6.31 3.51 14.52
N LYS A 91 6.40 3.04 13.28
CA LYS A 91 7.23 3.71 12.28
C LYS A 91 6.74 5.13 12.02
N LEU A 92 5.44 5.33 11.97
CA LEU A 92 4.85 6.66 11.80
C LEU A 92 5.24 7.56 12.98
N GLU A 93 5.10 7.08 14.21
CA GLU A 93 5.42 7.85 15.41
C GLU A 93 6.92 8.22 15.46
N ASP A 94 7.78 7.28 15.07
CA ASP A 94 9.24 7.51 15.11
C ASP A 94 9.68 8.56 14.09
N LEU A 95 9.00 8.66 12.96
CA LEU A 95 9.38 9.58 11.89
C LEU A 95 8.59 10.88 11.89
N GLN A 96 7.45 10.92 12.56
CA GLN A 96 6.62 12.12 12.61
C GLN A 96 7.28 13.18 13.47
N PRO A 97 7.43 14.41 12.98
CA PRO A 97 7.98 15.50 13.78
C PRO A 97 7.09 15.80 14.99
N LYS A 98 7.72 16.10 16.09
CA LYS A 98 7.01 16.46 17.33
C LYS A 98 6.96 17.96 17.49
#